data_3a4843a26bed3106e2391e5f58e90af1
#
_entry.id   3a4843a26bed3106e2391e5f58e90af1
#
_cell.length_a   1.000
_cell.length_b   1.000
_cell.length_c   1.000
_cell.angle_alpha   90.00
_cell.angle_beta   90.00
_cell.angle_gamma   90.00
#
_symmetry.space_group_name_H-M   'P 1'
#
loop_
_entity.id
_entity.type
_entity.pdbx_description
1 polymer ?
#
loop_
_entity_poly.entity_id
_entity_poly.type
_entity_poly.pdbx_seq_one_letter_code
_entity_poly.pdbx_strand_id
1 'polypeptide(L)'
;MEIVDLPGDPSVRRLLAGWLVAEWPHLFPDDTAEWYLDEWARGDANGAAPPHCVVAVEDGEIVGTASVVIDDELPGATEPGPWLAAVYVLPGHRGRGAGRALVETVSARVEGGLWLYTENEADWYHSMGWEPVRDAILNGHPVTVMTRRG
;
A
#
# COMPACT_ATOMS: atom_id res chain seq x y z
N MET A 1 -13.09 -10.16 11.03
CA MET A 1 -12.38 -9.11 10.29
C MET A 1 -12.92 -9.03 8.88
N GLU A 2 -13.06 -7.83 8.37
CA GLU A 2 -13.64 -7.56 7.07
C GLU A 2 -12.73 -6.59 6.29
N ILE A 3 -12.56 -6.81 4.99
CA ILE A 3 -11.82 -5.89 4.12
C ILE A 3 -12.83 -5.16 3.26
N VAL A 4 -12.85 -3.84 3.37
CA VAL A 4 -13.81 -2.99 2.64
C VAL A 4 -13.08 -1.85 1.93
N ASP A 5 -13.78 -1.19 1.01
CA ASP A 5 -13.24 0.00 0.35
C ASP A 5 -13.00 1.12 1.36
N LEU A 6 -12.01 1.95 1.08
CA LEU A 6 -11.73 3.13 1.90
C LEU A 6 -12.98 3.99 2.00
N PRO A 7 -13.47 4.28 3.22
CA PRO A 7 -14.63 5.15 3.39
C PRO A 7 -14.37 6.57 2.86
N GLY A 8 -15.44 7.25 2.47
CA GLY A 8 -15.37 8.64 2.04
C GLY A 8 -15.27 9.67 3.18
N ASP A 9 -15.45 9.23 4.42
CA ASP A 9 -15.44 10.12 5.59
C ASP A 9 -14.10 10.85 5.72
N PRO A 10 -14.06 12.19 5.68
CA PRO A 10 -12.81 12.96 5.78
C PRO A 10 -12.04 12.73 7.07
N SER A 11 -12.70 12.49 8.19
CA SER A 11 -12.02 12.26 9.48
C SER A 11 -11.31 10.91 9.49
N VAL A 12 -11.90 9.89 8.89
CA VAL A 12 -11.28 8.57 8.71
C VAL A 12 -10.04 8.68 7.83
N ARG A 13 -10.15 9.38 6.70
CA ARG A 13 -9.04 9.56 5.77
C ARG A 13 -7.88 10.33 6.40
N ARG A 14 -8.16 11.35 7.20
CA ARG A 14 -7.12 12.09 7.93
C ARG A 14 -6.42 11.20 8.95
N LEU A 15 -7.14 10.37 9.65
CA LEU A 15 -6.56 9.42 10.60
C LEU A 15 -5.59 8.45 9.90
N LEU A 16 -6.04 7.85 8.80
CA LEU A 16 -5.21 6.91 8.04
C LEU A 16 -3.99 7.60 7.44
N ALA A 17 -4.15 8.78 6.87
CA ALA A 17 -3.03 9.56 6.33
C ALA A 17 -1.98 9.84 7.39
N GLY A 18 -2.41 10.16 8.61
CA GLY A 18 -1.51 10.35 9.75
C GLY A 18 -0.69 9.10 10.08
N TRP A 19 -1.31 7.93 10.04
CA TRP A 19 -0.59 6.67 10.27
C TRP A 19 0.50 6.45 9.20
N LEU A 20 0.17 6.69 7.93
CA LEU A 20 1.08 6.43 6.82
C LEU A 20 2.25 7.40 6.80
N VAL A 21 1.99 8.68 7.06
CA VAL A 21 3.06 9.68 7.17
C VAL A 21 4.01 9.35 8.32
N ALA A 22 3.49 8.88 9.45
CA ALA A 22 4.29 8.56 10.63
C ALA A 22 5.13 7.29 10.47
N GLU A 23 4.74 6.36 9.58
CA GLU A 23 5.39 5.06 9.45
C GLU A 23 6.72 5.12 8.69
N TRP A 24 6.81 5.92 7.62
CA TRP A 24 7.98 5.90 6.73
C TRP A 24 8.64 7.26 6.50
N PRO A 25 8.90 8.08 7.56
CA PRO A 25 9.52 9.39 7.35
C PRO A 25 10.94 9.31 6.77
N HIS A 26 11.66 8.22 7.03
CA HIS A 26 13.00 8.00 6.50
C HIS A 26 13.01 7.70 4.99
N LEU A 27 11.95 7.07 4.47
CA LEU A 27 11.81 6.78 3.04
C LEU A 27 11.15 7.94 2.28
N PHE A 28 10.22 8.62 2.92
CA PHE A 28 9.40 9.68 2.31
C PHE A 28 9.38 10.92 3.21
N PRO A 29 10.53 11.62 3.32
CA PRO A 29 10.64 12.75 4.27
C PRO A 29 9.72 13.92 3.93
N ASP A 30 9.29 14.03 2.68
CA ASP A 30 8.45 15.15 2.22
C ASP A 30 6.96 14.80 2.15
N ASP A 31 6.56 13.59 2.54
CA ASP A 31 5.16 13.19 2.51
C ASP A 31 4.34 13.94 3.55
N THR A 32 3.13 14.33 3.14
CA THR A 32 2.16 15.03 3.98
C THR A 32 0.84 14.28 3.95
N ALA A 33 -0.02 14.55 4.95
CA ALA A 33 -1.38 14.00 4.95
C ALA A 33 -2.16 14.42 3.69
N GLU A 34 -1.96 15.66 3.22
CA GLU A 34 -2.63 16.18 2.02
C GLU A 34 -2.31 15.39 0.78
N TRP A 35 -1.08 14.89 0.66
CA TRP A 35 -0.70 14.04 -0.47
C TRP A 35 -1.58 12.78 -0.56
N TYR A 36 -1.78 12.10 0.58
CA TYR A 36 -2.64 10.92 0.64
C TYR A 36 -4.10 11.25 0.37
N LEU A 37 -4.59 12.35 0.94
CA LEU A 37 -5.98 12.78 0.73
C LEU A 37 -6.26 13.06 -0.75
N ASP A 38 -5.32 13.71 -1.44
CA ASP A 38 -5.43 14.02 -2.87
C ASP A 38 -5.39 12.74 -3.71
N GLU A 39 -4.52 11.79 -3.35
CA GLU A 39 -4.41 10.50 -4.04
C GLU A 39 -5.73 9.72 -3.93
N TRP A 40 -6.32 9.67 -2.76
CA TRP A 40 -7.59 8.98 -2.55
C TRP A 40 -8.75 9.67 -3.27
N ALA A 41 -8.73 10.99 -3.35
CA ALA A 41 -9.72 11.73 -4.14
C ALA A 41 -9.61 11.40 -5.64
N ARG A 42 -8.40 11.23 -6.15
CA ARG A 42 -8.19 10.75 -7.53
C ARG A 42 -8.76 9.35 -7.72
N GLY A 43 -8.57 8.47 -6.75
CA GLY A 43 -9.15 7.13 -6.77
C GLY A 43 -10.66 7.15 -6.84
N ASP A 44 -11.31 8.02 -6.06
CA ASP A 44 -12.77 8.18 -6.09
C ASP A 44 -13.26 8.58 -7.49
N ALA A 45 -12.49 9.42 -8.19
CA ALA A 45 -12.86 9.91 -9.51
C ALA A 45 -12.58 8.90 -10.64
N ASN A 46 -11.66 7.96 -10.42
CA ASN A 46 -11.21 7.03 -11.46
C ASN A 46 -12.06 5.75 -11.59
N GLY A 47 -12.99 5.51 -10.65
CA GLY A 47 -13.83 4.32 -10.70
C GLY A 47 -13.06 3.01 -10.60
N ALA A 48 -13.08 2.19 -11.65
CA ALA A 48 -12.43 0.88 -11.65
C ALA A 48 -10.91 0.93 -11.87
N ALA A 49 -10.36 2.07 -12.25
CA ALA A 49 -8.93 2.22 -12.49
C ALA A 49 -8.20 2.62 -11.20
N PRO A 50 -6.89 2.27 -11.05
CA PRO A 50 -6.09 2.76 -9.93
C PRO A 50 -6.05 4.29 -9.88
N PRO A 51 -5.86 4.89 -8.69
CA PRO A 51 -5.51 4.25 -7.43
C PRO A 51 -6.69 3.58 -6.73
N HIS A 52 -6.40 2.48 -6.03
CA HIS A 52 -7.36 1.76 -5.18
C HIS A 52 -6.86 1.76 -3.73
N CYS A 53 -7.77 1.82 -2.78
CA CYS A 53 -7.42 1.69 -1.37
C CYS A 53 -8.50 0.87 -0.65
N VAL A 54 -8.06 -0.08 0.16
CA VAL A 54 -8.93 -0.88 1.02
C VAL A 54 -8.50 -0.74 2.47
N VAL A 55 -9.42 -1.02 3.38
CA VAL A 55 -9.16 -0.99 4.82
C VAL A 55 -9.63 -2.29 5.46
N ALA A 56 -8.95 -2.70 6.54
CA ALA A 56 -9.37 -3.82 7.38
C ALA A 56 -10.17 -3.27 8.55
N VAL A 57 -11.33 -3.87 8.79
CA VAL A 57 -12.22 -3.50 9.90
C VAL A 57 -12.33 -4.68 10.85
N GLU A 58 -12.10 -4.44 12.13
CA GLU A 58 -12.17 -5.43 13.19
C GLU A 58 -12.97 -4.83 14.35
N ASP A 59 -14.07 -5.48 14.73
CA ASP A 59 -14.97 -4.99 15.78
C ASP A 59 -15.44 -3.53 15.56
N GLY A 60 -15.71 -3.18 14.30
CA GLY A 60 -16.18 -1.85 13.92
C GLY A 60 -15.10 -0.79 13.81
N GLU A 61 -13.83 -1.14 14.04
CA GLU A 61 -12.70 -0.22 13.97
C GLU A 61 -11.78 -0.53 12.80
N ILE A 62 -11.25 0.49 12.14
CA ILE A 62 -10.25 0.34 11.10
C ILE A 62 -8.90 0.05 11.74
N VAL A 63 -8.27 -1.05 11.35
CA VAL A 63 -7.02 -1.53 11.94
C VAL A 63 -5.87 -1.61 10.94
N GLY A 64 -6.12 -1.37 9.65
CA GLY A 64 -5.09 -1.42 8.63
C GLY A 64 -5.57 -0.95 7.28
N THR A 65 -4.63 -0.81 6.34
CA THR A 65 -4.92 -0.35 4.98
C THR A 65 -3.90 -0.90 3.98
N ALA A 66 -4.27 -0.94 2.71
CA ALA A 66 -3.36 -1.21 1.61
C ALA A 66 -3.88 -0.52 0.35
N SER A 67 -2.97 -0.14 -0.53
CA SER A 67 -3.31 0.60 -1.75
C SER A 67 -2.64 0.00 -2.98
N VAL A 68 -3.23 0.24 -4.15
CA VAL A 68 -2.59 0.09 -5.45
C VAL A 68 -2.55 1.46 -6.09
N VAL A 69 -1.37 1.91 -6.47
CA VAL A 69 -1.15 3.24 -7.05
C VAL A 69 -0.52 3.11 -8.45
N ILE A 70 -0.65 4.15 -9.25
CA ILE A 70 -0.10 4.17 -10.62
C ILE A 70 1.42 4.31 -10.56
N ASP A 71 1.92 5.19 -9.69
CA ASP A 71 3.34 5.48 -9.51
C ASP A 71 3.65 5.55 -8.02
N ASP A 72 4.58 4.73 -7.55
CA ASP A 72 4.99 4.72 -6.14
C ASP A 72 6.32 5.46 -5.91
N GLU A 73 6.68 6.34 -6.83
CA GLU A 73 7.76 7.33 -6.69
C GLU A 73 9.15 6.74 -6.40
N LEU A 74 9.41 5.52 -6.86
CA LEU A 74 10.75 4.94 -6.76
C LEU A 74 11.65 5.56 -7.82
N PRO A 75 12.73 6.29 -7.45
CA PRO A 75 13.60 6.93 -8.42
C PRO A 75 14.21 5.92 -9.39
N GLY A 76 14.20 6.26 -10.68
CA GLY A 76 14.77 5.44 -11.72
C GLY A 76 14.00 4.17 -12.07
N ALA A 77 12.79 4.01 -11.56
CA ALA A 77 11.98 2.84 -11.84
C ALA A 77 11.56 2.80 -13.32
N THR A 78 11.72 1.63 -13.93
CA THR A 78 11.30 1.36 -15.31
C THR A 78 10.16 0.35 -15.37
N GLU A 79 9.79 -0.24 -14.24
CA GLU A 79 8.66 -1.13 -14.16
C GLU A 79 7.37 -0.38 -14.52
N PRO A 80 6.47 -0.99 -15.31
CA PRO A 80 5.29 -0.27 -15.80
C PRO A 80 4.23 0.02 -14.73
N GLY A 81 4.31 -0.66 -13.57
CA GLY A 81 3.24 -0.56 -12.58
C GLY A 81 1.96 -1.29 -13.03
N PRO A 82 0.86 -1.18 -12.29
CA PRO A 82 0.75 -0.41 -11.04
C PRO A 82 1.51 -1.03 -9.87
N TRP A 83 1.51 -0.32 -8.75
CA TRP A 83 2.31 -0.68 -7.57
C TRP A 83 1.43 -0.91 -6.35
N LEU A 84 1.68 -2.00 -5.63
CA LEU A 84 1.15 -2.18 -4.28
C LEU A 84 1.93 -1.26 -3.34
N ALA A 85 1.23 -0.48 -2.54
CA ALA A 85 1.83 0.56 -1.70
C ALA A 85 1.08 0.76 -0.40
N ALA A 86 1.75 1.39 0.56
CA ALA A 86 1.14 1.86 1.80
C ALA A 86 0.41 0.75 2.57
N VAL A 87 1.00 -0.44 2.63
CA VAL A 87 0.48 -1.56 3.42
C VAL A 87 0.84 -1.31 4.89
N TYR A 88 -0.18 -1.17 5.72
CA TYR A 88 0.00 -0.85 7.14
C TYR A 88 -1.07 -1.51 7.99
N VAL A 89 -0.65 -2.09 9.11
CA VAL A 89 -1.55 -2.64 10.14
C VAL A 89 -1.12 -2.07 11.47
N LEU A 90 -2.09 -1.61 12.28
CA LEU A 90 -1.81 -1.10 13.63
C LEU A 90 -1.03 -2.15 14.43
N PRO A 91 0.00 -1.75 15.21
CA PRO A 91 0.86 -2.70 15.91
C PRO A 91 0.13 -3.73 16.77
N GLY A 92 -0.92 -3.34 17.46
CA GLY A 92 -1.70 -4.23 18.31
C GLY A 92 -2.56 -5.25 17.55
N HIS A 93 -2.65 -5.13 16.22
CA HIS A 93 -3.49 -5.99 15.37
C HIS A 93 -2.67 -6.81 14.38
N ARG A 94 -1.34 -6.78 14.49
CA ARG A 94 -0.44 -7.56 13.65
C ARG A 94 -0.42 -9.02 14.04
N GLY A 95 -0.05 -9.90 13.10
CA GLY A 95 0.03 -11.35 13.33
C GLY A 95 -1.31 -12.07 13.32
N ARG A 96 -2.38 -11.42 12.86
CA ARG A 96 -3.74 -11.99 12.80
C ARG A 96 -4.26 -12.18 11.38
N GLY A 97 -3.41 -12.00 10.37
CA GLY A 97 -3.80 -12.16 8.97
C GLY A 97 -4.39 -10.92 8.30
N ALA A 98 -4.49 -9.78 8.99
CA ALA A 98 -5.04 -8.55 8.41
C ALA A 98 -4.21 -8.06 7.23
N GLY A 99 -2.88 -8.00 7.37
CA GLY A 99 -1.99 -7.55 6.30
C GLY A 99 -2.11 -8.41 5.05
N ARG A 100 -2.12 -9.74 5.23
CA ARG A 100 -2.29 -10.67 4.11
C ARG A 100 -3.63 -10.48 3.41
N ALA A 101 -4.71 -10.36 4.16
CA ALA A 101 -6.05 -10.16 3.60
C ALA A 101 -6.13 -8.83 2.84
N LEU A 102 -5.52 -7.76 3.36
CA LEU A 102 -5.46 -6.47 2.69
C LEU A 102 -4.72 -6.56 1.36
N VAL A 103 -3.53 -7.15 1.36
CA VAL A 103 -2.70 -7.30 0.15
C VAL A 103 -3.44 -8.13 -0.89
N GLU A 104 -3.99 -9.27 -0.50
CA GLU A 104 -4.69 -10.15 -1.43
C GLU A 104 -5.94 -9.49 -2.00
N THR A 105 -6.71 -8.78 -1.18
CA THR A 105 -7.95 -8.12 -1.62
C THR A 105 -7.67 -6.99 -2.61
N VAL A 106 -6.75 -6.07 -2.28
CA VAL A 106 -6.48 -4.94 -3.17
C VAL A 106 -5.76 -5.40 -4.45
N SER A 107 -4.88 -6.39 -4.34
CA SER A 107 -4.16 -6.93 -5.49
C SER A 107 -5.10 -7.62 -6.49
N ALA A 108 -6.16 -8.24 -6.02
CA ALA A 108 -7.15 -8.90 -6.87
C ALA A 108 -7.93 -7.93 -7.78
N ARG A 109 -7.88 -6.64 -7.49
CA ARG A 109 -8.52 -5.60 -8.32
C ARG A 109 -7.72 -5.26 -9.57
N VAL A 110 -6.49 -5.74 -9.66
CA VAL A 110 -5.59 -5.46 -10.78
C VAL A 110 -5.45 -6.71 -11.64
N GLU A 111 -5.76 -6.58 -12.91
CA GLU A 111 -5.47 -7.62 -13.90
C GLU A 111 -4.05 -7.41 -14.42
N GLY A 112 -3.31 -8.51 -14.60
CA GLY A 112 -1.94 -8.45 -15.09
C GLY A 112 -0.92 -8.28 -13.98
N GLY A 113 0.25 -7.76 -14.33
CA GLY A 113 1.38 -7.62 -13.42
C GLY A 113 1.18 -6.54 -12.38
N LEU A 114 1.79 -6.74 -11.23
CA LEU A 114 1.78 -5.81 -10.13
C LEU A 114 3.18 -5.81 -9.49
N TRP A 115 3.64 -4.65 -9.07
CA TRP A 115 4.97 -4.46 -8.47
C TRP A 115 4.85 -3.88 -7.09
N LEU A 116 5.89 -4.04 -6.29
CA LEU A 116 6.06 -3.35 -5.01
C LEU A 116 7.55 -3.15 -4.75
N TYR A 117 7.88 -2.31 -3.80
CA TYR A 117 9.19 -2.35 -3.16
C TYR A 117 9.01 -2.39 -1.64
N THR A 118 9.96 -3.03 -0.99
CA THR A 118 9.93 -3.18 0.47
C THR A 118 11.34 -3.09 1.03
N GLU A 119 11.46 -2.49 2.20
CA GLU A 119 12.71 -2.38 2.92
C GLU A 119 13.04 -3.66 3.68
N ASN A 120 12.06 -4.27 4.35
CA ASN A 120 12.30 -5.35 5.31
C ASN A 120 11.38 -6.56 5.17
N GLU A 121 10.41 -6.56 4.26
CA GLU A 121 9.33 -7.56 4.24
C GLU A 121 9.38 -8.48 3.00
N ALA A 122 10.53 -8.59 2.35
CA ALA A 122 10.65 -9.40 1.13
C ALA A 122 10.25 -10.86 1.36
N ASP A 123 10.65 -11.47 2.48
CA ASP A 123 10.30 -12.86 2.78
C ASP A 123 8.79 -13.02 3.00
N TRP A 124 8.16 -12.05 3.65
CA TRP A 124 6.72 -12.07 3.88
C TRP A 124 5.95 -12.00 2.56
N TYR A 125 6.34 -11.10 1.66
CA TYR A 125 5.73 -11.01 0.34
C TYR A 125 6.01 -12.26 -0.50
N HIS A 126 7.22 -12.82 -0.39
CA HIS A 126 7.54 -14.07 -1.09
C HIS A 126 6.60 -15.21 -0.67
N SER A 127 6.23 -15.26 0.61
CA SER A 127 5.28 -16.25 1.12
C SER A 127 3.89 -16.13 0.50
N MET A 128 3.57 -15.00 -0.11
CA MET A 128 2.31 -14.74 -0.81
C MET A 128 2.43 -14.83 -2.33
N GLY A 129 3.55 -15.31 -2.85
CA GLY A 129 3.73 -15.51 -4.29
C GLY A 129 4.44 -14.37 -5.02
N TRP A 130 5.00 -13.41 -4.30
CA TRP A 130 5.79 -12.35 -4.90
C TRP A 130 7.25 -12.79 -5.08
N GLU A 131 7.88 -12.36 -6.17
CA GLU A 131 9.26 -12.71 -6.50
C GLU A 131 10.13 -11.45 -6.57
N PRO A 132 11.38 -11.50 -6.05
CA PRO A 132 12.29 -10.37 -6.16
C PRO A 132 12.72 -10.15 -7.62
N VAL A 133 12.78 -8.88 -8.02
CA VAL A 133 13.19 -8.44 -9.36
C VAL A 133 14.59 -7.85 -9.34
N ARG A 134 14.85 -6.96 -8.40
CA ARG A 134 16.12 -6.25 -8.26
C ARG A 134 16.17 -5.50 -6.92
N ASP A 135 17.37 -5.08 -6.55
CA ASP A 135 17.58 -4.15 -5.44
C ASP A 135 17.57 -2.71 -5.96
N ALA A 136 17.17 -1.78 -5.10
CA ALA A 136 17.16 -0.36 -5.40
C ALA A 136 17.47 0.44 -4.15
N ILE A 137 17.66 1.74 -4.31
CA ILE A 137 17.91 2.67 -3.20
C ILE A 137 16.84 3.75 -3.23
N LEU A 138 16.18 3.97 -2.10
CA LEU A 138 15.20 5.04 -1.91
C LEU A 138 15.65 5.93 -0.75
N ASN A 139 15.98 7.18 -1.03
CA ASN A 139 16.47 8.14 -0.05
C ASN A 139 17.58 7.56 0.84
N GLY A 140 18.56 6.87 0.22
CA GLY A 140 19.68 6.27 0.92
C GLY A 140 19.40 4.93 1.60
N HIS A 141 18.19 4.42 1.50
CA HIS A 141 17.79 3.16 2.13
C HIS A 141 17.62 2.05 1.09
N PRO A 142 18.25 0.89 1.30
CA PRO A 142 18.08 -0.25 0.39
C PRO A 142 16.65 -0.78 0.42
N VAL A 143 16.10 -1.04 -0.76
CA VAL A 143 14.80 -1.68 -0.91
C VAL A 143 14.89 -2.82 -1.93
N THR A 144 13.98 -3.78 -1.85
CA THR A 144 13.84 -4.87 -2.80
C THR A 144 12.60 -4.64 -3.63
N VAL A 145 12.76 -4.57 -4.95
CA VAL A 145 11.63 -4.50 -5.88
C VAL A 145 11.14 -5.91 -6.16
N MET A 146 9.85 -6.12 -6.05
CA MET A 146 9.22 -7.42 -6.24
C MET A 146 8.06 -7.31 -7.21
N THR A 147 7.70 -8.44 -7.81
CA THR A 147 6.57 -8.51 -8.73
C THR A 147 5.73 -9.76 -8.47
N ARG A 148 4.46 -9.65 -8.81
CA ARG A 148 3.52 -10.77 -8.84
C ARG A 148 2.87 -10.78 -10.21
N ARG A 149 2.88 -11.95 -10.84
CA ARG A 149 2.20 -12.13 -12.13
C ARG A 149 0.69 -12.25 -11.90
N GLY A 150 -0.04 -11.53 -12.70
CA GLY A 150 -1.49 -11.52 -12.62
C GLY A 150 -2.15 -12.78 -13.11
#